data_f698fe71a67e7682a579632268f85c38
#
_entry.id   f698fe71a67e7682a579632268f85c38
#
_cell.length_a   1.000
_cell.length_b   1.000
_cell.length_c   1.000
_cell.angle_alpha   90.00
_cell.angle_beta   90.00
_cell.angle_gamma   90.00
#
_symmetry.space_group_name_H-M   'P 1'
#
loop_
_entity.id
_entity.type
_entity.pdbx_description
1 polymer ?
#
loop_
_entity_poly.entity_id
_entity_poly.type
_entity_poly.pdbx_seq_one_letter_code
_entity_poly.pdbx_strand_id
1 'polypeptide(L)'
;MTDGDKLDIIYASLLEQSRNPKYAFGSLRVNWGYTNSPSYNDNKSRFDQSMEMFARDCGLRYYNGNYYFYNGKIYDIVSTEVVEMAYETLLRDLCLAPMMHKPIIRREGFMRTVAFRNSFVPRLDLIGFENGVLDLSNPKNASFVPFSPELPITYYRPYRYDENAKCDRWQFFLREVLPDKTSRTILQMFLGLGLTQRNVAFSESWRHNAGKVELCLLLIGGGANGKSVIFDVMRALFGDAKISKLDYSTLTAGGDEGLRGRLPIRGMTFNWSSDSNPRKFGGSKSEQNLFKQIVSGEPVPVRGIGRNIEMCDEVPYLIFNMNALPNIDDDSNGMVRRLQIIPFDITVPLSKRDPNLSAKIIQNELPGIFNWVMRGTKELFRRKFRFPDAEGSRMAMLKTLITRSPIIAWVKTYNIRCDKEAPNEVPVHILGNDLYAAFVRFCKDNDVDETLIPTSNRFGRDMRDKLNFFKKRTGSGVYYEVYGITLGRLKQPVFVTDIQEIEGEADDDNESFIKDND
;
A
#
# COMPACT_ATOMS: atom_id res chain seq x y z
N MET A 1 23.57 -11.54 7.27
CA MET A 1 24.25 -12.04 8.49
C MET A 1 23.61 -13.35 8.89
N THR A 2 24.40 -14.37 9.20
CA THR A 2 23.93 -15.63 9.77
C THR A 2 23.54 -15.43 11.25
N ASP A 3 22.79 -16.36 11.84
CA ASP A 3 22.47 -16.29 13.28
C ASP A 3 23.73 -16.39 14.15
N GLY A 4 24.77 -17.11 13.68
CA GLY A 4 26.07 -17.14 14.34
C GLY A 4 26.75 -15.77 14.37
N ASP A 5 26.76 -15.05 13.22
CA ASP A 5 27.34 -13.70 13.18
C ASP A 5 26.59 -12.73 14.11
N LYS A 6 25.26 -12.86 14.19
CA LYS A 6 24.42 -12.06 15.08
C LYS A 6 24.71 -12.37 16.55
N LEU A 7 24.85 -13.66 16.88
CA LEU A 7 25.22 -14.12 18.23
C LEU A 7 26.51 -13.45 18.69
N ASP A 8 27.56 -13.53 17.87
CA ASP A 8 28.89 -12.99 18.21
C ASP A 8 28.84 -11.48 18.43
N ILE A 9 28.12 -10.74 17.57
CA ILE A 9 27.98 -9.27 17.70
C ILE A 9 27.21 -8.91 18.98
N ILE A 10 26.11 -9.57 19.23
CA ILE A 10 25.26 -9.31 20.41
C ILE A 10 26.05 -9.65 21.67
N TYR A 11 26.70 -10.81 21.71
CA TYR A 11 27.54 -11.21 22.83
C TYR A 11 28.67 -10.20 23.10
N ALA A 12 29.42 -9.79 22.08
CA ALA A 12 30.48 -8.80 22.22
C ALA A 12 29.96 -7.47 22.78
N SER A 13 28.81 -6.99 22.28
CA SER A 13 28.17 -5.77 22.77
C SER A 13 27.73 -5.90 24.23
N LEU A 14 27.11 -7.02 24.60
CA LEU A 14 26.69 -7.28 25.98
C LEU A 14 27.92 -7.40 26.93
N LEU A 15 28.98 -8.05 26.47
CA LEU A 15 30.22 -8.21 27.25
C LEU A 15 30.90 -6.86 27.49
N GLU A 16 31.02 -6.03 26.45
CA GLU A 16 31.60 -4.69 26.60
C GLU A 16 30.79 -3.85 27.60
N GLN A 17 29.49 -3.83 27.45
CA GLN A 17 28.61 -3.10 28.33
C GLN A 17 28.65 -3.60 29.78
N SER A 18 28.76 -4.92 29.98
CA SER A 18 28.81 -5.53 31.32
C SER A 18 30.03 -5.09 32.16
N ARG A 19 31.08 -4.59 31.48
CA ARG A 19 32.30 -4.07 32.15
C ARG A 19 32.08 -2.73 32.83
N ASN A 20 30.96 -2.06 32.55
CA ASN A 20 30.67 -0.78 33.20
C ASN A 20 30.42 -0.98 34.70
N PRO A 21 31.17 -0.27 35.58
CA PRO A 21 31.08 -0.44 37.04
C PRO A 21 29.70 -0.21 37.62
N LYS A 22 28.84 0.54 36.94
CA LYS A 22 27.48 0.83 37.42
C LYS A 22 26.61 -0.43 37.63
N TYR A 23 26.89 -1.53 36.90
CA TYR A 23 26.14 -2.78 37.05
C TYR A 23 26.67 -3.65 38.22
N ALA A 24 27.77 -3.30 38.83
CA ALA A 24 28.35 -3.98 39.98
C ALA A 24 28.63 -5.49 39.78
N PHE A 25 28.63 -6.01 38.54
CA PHE A 25 28.86 -7.44 38.26
C PHE A 25 30.20 -7.96 38.80
N GLY A 26 31.24 -7.12 38.79
CA GLY A 26 32.56 -7.46 39.37
C GLY A 26 32.52 -7.69 40.87
N SER A 27 31.68 -6.97 41.61
CA SER A 27 31.51 -7.10 43.05
C SER A 27 30.56 -8.22 43.45
N LEU A 28 29.74 -8.71 42.53
CA LEU A 28 28.79 -9.80 42.76
C LEU A 28 29.43 -11.19 42.67
N ARG A 29 30.68 -11.30 42.25
CA ARG A 29 31.44 -12.57 42.15
C ARG A 29 31.78 -13.20 43.48
N VAL A 30 31.68 -12.45 44.58
CA VAL A 30 32.19 -12.89 45.88
C VAL A 30 31.03 -13.18 46.83
N ASN A 31 31.06 -14.39 47.41
CA ASN A 31 30.19 -14.88 48.48
C ASN A 31 28.67 -15.07 48.15
N TRP A 32 28.39 -15.99 47.26
CA TRP A 32 27.09 -16.61 47.24
C TRP A 32 27.06 -17.78 48.21
N GLY A 33 27.06 -17.46 49.50
CA GLY A 33 26.87 -18.41 50.56
C GLY A 33 25.44 -19.01 50.56
N TYR A 34 25.20 -19.86 51.50
CA TYR A 34 23.93 -20.59 51.64
C TYR A 34 22.68 -19.74 51.34
N THR A 35 21.74 -20.31 50.58
CA THR A 35 20.56 -19.68 50.01
C THR A 35 19.60 -19.00 51.01
N ASN A 36 19.78 -19.17 52.32
CA ASN A 36 18.97 -18.59 53.37
C ASN A 36 19.69 -17.56 54.26
N SER A 37 20.89 -17.13 53.87
CA SER A 37 21.61 -16.11 54.64
C SER A 37 21.15 -14.70 54.27
N PRO A 38 21.19 -13.73 55.21
CA PRO A 38 20.90 -12.33 54.91
C PRO A 38 21.79 -11.79 53.77
N SER A 39 23.06 -12.18 53.74
CA SER A 39 24.00 -11.81 52.68
C SER A 39 23.61 -12.35 51.29
N TYR A 40 22.96 -13.50 51.21
CA TYR A 40 22.40 -14.02 49.99
C TYR A 40 21.26 -13.16 49.48
N ASN A 41 20.33 -12.76 50.33
CA ASN A 41 19.21 -11.94 49.98
C ASN A 41 19.61 -10.55 49.53
N ASP A 42 20.61 -9.94 50.18
CA ASP A 42 21.17 -8.65 49.76
C ASP A 42 21.88 -8.76 48.41
N ASN A 43 22.67 -9.78 48.19
CA ASN A 43 23.36 -9.99 46.93
C ASN A 43 22.39 -10.30 45.81
N LYS A 44 21.32 -11.06 46.10
CA LYS A 44 20.24 -11.31 45.14
C LYS A 44 19.53 -10.02 44.73
N SER A 45 19.16 -9.17 45.71
CA SER A 45 18.52 -7.88 45.42
C SER A 45 19.42 -6.98 44.57
N ARG A 46 20.73 -6.89 44.92
CA ARG A 46 21.70 -6.13 44.13
C ARG A 46 21.89 -6.70 42.73
N PHE A 47 21.89 -8.02 42.58
CA PHE A 47 21.97 -8.68 41.28
C PHE A 47 20.72 -8.33 40.45
N ASP A 48 19.53 -8.47 41.00
CA ASP A 48 18.29 -8.20 40.27
C ASP A 48 18.21 -6.72 39.81
N GLN A 49 18.65 -5.78 40.67
CA GLN A 49 18.76 -4.36 40.32
C GLN A 49 19.78 -4.12 39.19
N SER A 50 20.97 -4.73 39.32
CA SER A 50 22.02 -4.60 38.31
C SER A 50 21.59 -5.17 36.97
N MET A 51 20.86 -6.30 36.97
CA MET A 51 20.31 -6.92 35.77
C MET A 51 19.24 -6.09 35.13
N GLU A 52 18.38 -5.46 35.92
CA GLU A 52 17.34 -4.56 35.38
C GLU A 52 17.99 -3.34 34.71
N MET A 53 18.98 -2.72 35.35
CA MET A 53 19.74 -1.62 34.77
C MET A 53 20.43 -2.07 33.47
N PHE A 54 21.09 -3.21 33.50
CA PHE A 54 21.80 -3.77 32.34
C PHE A 54 20.82 -4.07 31.18
N ALA A 55 19.67 -4.66 31.47
CA ALA A 55 18.66 -4.95 30.45
C ALA A 55 18.06 -3.69 29.82
N ARG A 56 17.96 -2.58 30.57
CA ARG A 56 17.54 -1.29 30.02
C ARG A 56 18.59 -0.68 29.08
N ASP A 57 19.84 -0.82 29.46
CA ASP A 57 20.93 -0.15 28.77
C ASP A 57 21.52 -1.01 27.64
N CYS A 58 21.17 -2.30 27.56
CA CYS A 58 21.63 -3.17 26.48
C CYS A 58 21.10 -2.64 25.12
N GLY A 59 21.91 -2.74 24.09
CA GLY A 59 21.61 -2.24 22.75
C GLY A 59 20.42 -2.93 22.05
N LEU A 60 19.81 -3.92 22.72
CA LEU A 60 18.64 -4.64 22.22
C LEU A 60 17.40 -3.75 22.30
N ARG A 61 16.54 -3.89 21.27
CA ARG A 61 15.24 -3.25 21.16
C ARG A 61 14.18 -4.32 20.95
N TYR A 62 12.91 -3.96 21.17
CA TYR A 62 11.78 -4.88 20.98
C TYR A 62 10.65 -4.18 20.23
N TYR A 63 10.15 -4.84 19.20
CA TYR A 63 8.99 -4.36 18.44
C TYR A 63 8.21 -5.52 17.83
N ASN A 64 6.91 -5.49 17.97
CA ASN A 64 5.97 -6.42 17.31
C ASN A 64 6.36 -7.91 17.42
N GLY A 65 6.72 -8.37 18.63
CA GLY A 65 7.06 -9.76 18.92
C GLY A 65 8.49 -10.18 18.62
N ASN A 66 9.35 -9.28 18.14
CA ASN A 66 10.72 -9.58 17.75
C ASN A 66 11.73 -8.71 18.50
N TYR A 67 12.93 -9.25 18.70
CA TYR A 67 14.07 -8.51 19.19
C TYR A 67 14.88 -7.96 18.02
N TYR A 68 15.50 -6.81 18.25
CA TYR A 68 16.33 -6.10 17.29
C TYR A 68 17.62 -5.62 17.95
N PHE A 69 18.70 -5.55 17.18
CA PHE A 69 19.94 -4.94 17.60
C PHE A 69 20.49 -4.07 16.47
N TYR A 70 21.23 -3.03 16.82
CA TYR A 70 21.85 -2.14 15.85
C TYR A 70 23.12 -2.76 15.30
N ASN A 71 23.18 -3.04 13.98
CA ASN A 71 24.30 -3.70 13.32
C ASN A 71 25.32 -2.74 12.70
N GLY A 72 25.27 -1.45 13.08
CA GLY A 72 26.10 -0.38 12.51
C GLY A 72 25.40 0.41 11.40
N LYS A 73 24.28 -0.09 10.86
CA LYS A 73 23.46 0.58 9.85
C LYS A 73 21.99 0.64 10.25
N ILE A 74 21.41 -0.49 10.60
CA ILE A 74 19.99 -0.63 10.91
C ILE A 74 19.78 -1.47 12.17
N TYR A 75 18.57 -1.45 12.67
CA TYR A 75 18.10 -2.40 13.67
C TYR A 75 17.69 -3.70 12.97
N ASP A 76 18.58 -4.69 13.01
CA ASP A 76 18.36 -6.01 12.41
C ASP A 76 17.61 -6.92 13.36
N ILE A 77 16.70 -7.74 12.80
CA ILE A 77 15.91 -8.70 13.57
C ILE A 77 16.79 -9.84 14.08
N VAL A 78 16.55 -10.27 15.30
CA VAL A 78 17.22 -11.40 15.91
C VAL A 78 16.21 -12.31 16.60
N SER A 79 16.43 -13.62 16.51
CA SER A 79 15.57 -14.59 17.18
C SER A 79 15.74 -14.55 18.70
N THR A 80 14.70 -14.95 19.42
CA THR A 80 14.72 -15.06 20.87
C THR A 80 15.84 -16.00 21.33
N GLU A 81 16.04 -17.11 20.63
CA GLU A 81 17.06 -18.12 20.93
C GLU A 81 18.47 -17.54 20.86
N VAL A 82 18.77 -16.73 19.85
CA VAL A 82 20.08 -16.08 19.69
C VAL A 82 20.34 -15.10 20.84
N VAL A 83 19.33 -14.29 21.21
CA VAL A 83 19.45 -13.36 22.35
C VAL A 83 19.64 -14.12 23.65
N GLU A 84 18.91 -15.21 23.87
CA GLU A 84 19.04 -16.07 25.04
C GLU A 84 20.45 -16.68 25.13
N MET A 85 20.95 -17.23 24.02
CA MET A 85 22.31 -17.82 23.98
C MET A 85 23.41 -16.78 24.27
N ALA A 86 23.31 -15.59 23.69
CA ALA A 86 24.25 -14.49 23.96
C ALA A 86 24.24 -14.11 25.43
N TYR A 87 23.06 -13.99 26.03
CA TYR A 87 22.90 -13.65 27.43
C TYR A 87 23.40 -14.77 28.37
N GLU A 88 23.08 -16.03 28.10
CA GLU A 88 23.57 -17.16 28.90
C GLU A 88 25.11 -17.30 28.82
N THR A 89 25.69 -17.08 27.64
CA THR A 89 27.16 -17.08 27.47
C THR A 89 27.79 -15.97 28.30
N LEU A 90 27.23 -14.76 28.25
CA LEU A 90 27.68 -13.65 29.08
C LEU A 90 27.66 -13.98 30.58
N LEU A 91 26.55 -14.53 31.09
CA LEU A 91 26.43 -14.89 32.50
C LEU A 91 27.47 -15.94 32.93
N ARG A 92 27.77 -16.87 32.04
CA ARG A 92 28.82 -17.90 32.28
C ARG A 92 30.19 -17.27 32.37
N ASP A 93 30.54 -16.38 31.45
CA ASP A 93 31.85 -15.72 31.41
C ASP A 93 32.03 -14.74 32.55
N LEU A 94 30.96 -14.12 33.03
CA LEU A 94 31.00 -13.30 34.23
C LEU A 94 31.00 -14.14 35.52
N CYS A 95 31.03 -15.48 35.44
CA CYS A 95 30.94 -16.40 36.59
C CYS A 95 29.66 -16.19 37.43
N LEU A 96 28.59 -15.73 36.83
CA LEU A 96 27.30 -15.48 37.48
C LEU A 96 26.32 -16.65 37.29
N ALA A 97 26.59 -17.58 36.38
CA ALA A 97 25.73 -18.73 36.09
C ALA A 97 25.42 -19.63 37.30
N PRO A 98 26.39 -19.96 38.21
CA PRO A 98 26.12 -20.78 39.39
C PRO A 98 25.11 -20.15 40.36
N MET A 99 24.87 -18.86 40.25
CA MET A 99 23.97 -18.11 41.11
C MET A 99 22.51 -18.24 40.70
N MET A 100 22.24 -18.91 39.61
CA MET A 100 20.93 -19.02 39.01
C MET A 100 20.26 -20.34 39.42
N HIS A 101 19.66 -20.40 40.61
CA HIS A 101 18.83 -21.54 41.00
C HIS A 101 17.60 -21.74 40.07
N LYS A 102 17.24 -20.73 39.32
CA LYS A 102 16.17 -20.77 38.28
C LYS A 102 16.65 -19.95 37.05
N PRO A 103 17.52 -20.50 36.20
CA PRO A 103 18.02 -19.82 34.99
C PRO A 103 16.91 -19.25 34.12
N ILE A 104 15.84 -20.04 33.93
CA ILE A 104 14.65 -19.69 33.11
C ILE A 104 13.99 -18.41 33.61
N ILE A 105 13.73 -18.29 34.92
CA ILE A 105 13.04 -17.10 35.47
C ILE A 105 13.84 -15.83 35.27
N ARG A 106 15.16 -15.91 35.40
CA ARG A 106 16.07 -14.76 35.22
C ARG A 106 16.22 -14.39 33.74
N ARG A 107 16.30 -15.39 32.86
CA ARG A 107 16.28 -15.22 31.43
C ARG A 107 14.97 -14.54 31.00
N GLU A 108 13.84 -15.05 31.43
CA GLU A 108 12.53 -14.44 31.19
C GLU A 108 12.46 -13.02 31.74
N GLY A 109 13.02 -12.76 32.93
CA GLY A 109 13.09 -11.43 33.53
C GLY A 109 13.89 -10.45 32.70
N PHE A 110 15.05 -10.85 32.18
CA PHE A 110 15.88 -10.06 31.26
C PHE A 110 15.11 -9.74 29.97
N MET A 111 14.60 -10.77 29.31
CA MET A 111 13.84 -10.64 28.06
C MET A 111 12.60 -9.78 28.23
N ARG A 112 11.86 -9.97 29.33
CA ARG A 112 10.70 -9.17 29.66
C ARG A 112 11.07 -7.70 29.88
N THR A 113 12.17 -7.44 30.59
CA THR A 113 12.64 -6.06 30.81
C THR A 113 13.04 -5.40 29.49
N VAL A 114 13.75 -6.09 28.61
CA VAL A 114 14.07 -5.58 27.28
C VAL A 114 12.79 -5.26 26.50
N ALA A 115 11.81 -6.17 26.49
CA ALA A 115 10.54 -5.97 25.78
C ALA A 115 9.76 -4.75 26.31
N PHE A 116 9.73 -4.54 27.63
CA PHE A 116 8.98 -3.43 28.24
C PHE A 116 9.72 -2.10 28.25
N ARG A 117 11.05 -2.11 28.47
CA ARG A 117 11.83 -0.88 28.67
C ARG A 117 12.53 -0.39 27.42
N ASN A 118 12.79 -1.29 26.48
CA ASN A 118 13.49 -1.00 25.23
C ASN A 118 12.60 -1.20 24.01
N SER A 119 11.28 -1.07 24.20
CA SER A 119 10.35 -1.03 23.08
C SER A 119 10.65 0.20 22.22
N PHE A 120 10.60 0.01 20.90
CA PHE A 120 10.75 1.10 19.95
C PHE A 120 9.76 0.90 18.80
N VAL A 121 9.48 1.96 18.08
CA VAL A 121 8.68 1.90 16.87
C VAL A 121 9.59 2.33 15.71
N PRO A 122 9.76 1.47 14.69
CA PRO A 122 10.48 1.87 13.49
C PRO A 122 9.87 3.11 12.86
N ARG A 123 10.70 4.07 12.48
CA ARG A 123 10.26 5.27 11.78
C ARG A 123 10.18 4.98 10.28
N LEU A 124 9.01 5.16 9.74
CA LEU A 124 8.67 4.81 8.35
C LEU A 124 8.87 5.99 7.39
N ASP A 125 9.04 7.18 7.91
CA ASP A 125 9.48 8.38 7.21
C ASP A 125 11.01 8.45 7.03
N LEU A 126 11.74 7.46 7.57
CA LEU A 126 13.17 7.26 7.36
C LEU A 126 13.39 6.16 6.32
N ILE A 127 14.07 6.49 5.24
CA ILE A 127 14.38 5.56 4.16
C ILE A 127 15.88 5.25 4.14
N GLY A 128 16.24 4.02 4.54
CA GLY A 128 17.61 3.54 4.48
C GLY A 128 18.06 3.25 3.05
N PHE A 129 19.32 3.60 2.74
CA PHE A 129 20.03 3.25 1.52
C PHE A 129 21.40 2.68 1.91
N GLU A 130 22.14 2.14 0.94
CA GLU A 130 23.46 1.59 1.21
C GLU A 130 24.45 2.60 1.82
N ASN A 131 24.30 3.89 1.50
CA ASN A 131 25.19 4.99 1.88
C ASN A 131 24.64 5.93 2.97
N GLY A 132 23.45 5.66 3.54
CA GLY A 132 22.87 6.50 4.59
C GLY A 132 21.36 6.44 4.64
N VAL A 133 20.74 7.39 5.28
CA VAL A 133 19.30 7.48 5.54
C VAL A 133 18.73 8.78 4.99
N LEU A 134 17.69 8.68 4.19
CA LEU A 134 16.89 9.82 3.75
C LEU A 134 15.76 10.05 4.75
N ASP A 135 15.77 11.20 5.41
CA ASP A 135 14.72 11.62 6.33
C ASP A 135 13.64 12.39 5.56
N LEU A 136 12.45 11.82 5.51
CA LEU A 136 11.25 12.38 4.88
C LEU A 136 10.26 12.94 5.92
N SER A 137 10.65 13.13 7.16
CA SER A 137 9.77 13.74 8.18
C SER A 137 9.26 15.12 7.76
N ASN A 138 10.05 15.82 6.95
CA ASN A 138 9.63 17.02 6.22
C ASN A 138 9.85 16.79 4.71
N PRO A 139 8.82 16.42 3.94
CA PRO A 139 8.97 16.12 2.51
C PRO A 139 9.37 17.31 1.64
N LYS A 140 9.14 18.53 2.12
CA LYS A 140 9.60 19.74 1.42
C LYS A 140 11.11 19.94 1.56
N ASN A 141 11.67 19.49 2.69
CA ASN A 141 13.09 19.62 3.03
C ASN A 141 13.64 18.27 3.47
N ALA A 142 13.57 17.28 2.58
CA ALA A 142 14.16 15.98 2.82
C ALA A 142 15.67 16.12 3.04
N SER A 143 16.22 15.49 4.08
CA SER A 143 17.64 15.52 4.39
C SER A 143 18.23 14.11 4.29
N PHE A 144 19.47 14.03 3.77
CA PHE A 144 20.21 12.78 3.72
C PHE A 144 21.30 12.80 4.79
N VAL A 145 21.25 11.82 5.69
CA VAL A 145 22.10 11.76 6.88
C VAL A 145 22.83 10.41 6.99
N PRO A 146 23.98 10.34 7.65
CA PRO A 146 24.65 9.07 7.90
C PRO A 146 23.83 8.17 8.82
N PHE A 147 24.11 6.87 8.80
CA PHE A 147 23.50 5.92 9.74
C PHE A 147 23.81 6.29 11.19
N SER A 148 22.84 6.10 12.06
CA SER A 148 22.97 6.35 13.49
C SER A 148 22.01 5.44 14.27
N PRO A 149 22.36 4.97 15.48
CA PRO A 149 21.45 4.24 16.35
C PRO A 149 20.23 5.06 16.80
N GLU A 150 20.28 6.39 16.66
CA GLU A 150 19.14 7.28 16.91
C GLU A 150 18.07 7.21 15.82
N LEU A 151 18.39 6.61 14.67
CA LEU A 151 17.50 6.45 13.54
C LEU A 151 16.91 5.03 13.54
N PRO A 152 15.67 4.83 14.06
CA PRO A 152 15.09 3.50 14.23
C PRO A 152 14.57 2.93 12.89
N ILE A 153 15.49 2.57 11.99
CA ILE A 153 15.18 1.91 10.73
C ILE A 153 15.52 0.41 10.82
N THR A 154 14.68 -0.43 10.23
CA THR A 154 14.82 -1.89 10.23
C THR A 154 15.14 -2.47 8.85
N TYR A 155 15.27 -1.62 7.85
CA TYR A 155 15.54 -2.01 6.48
C TYR A 155 16.26 -0.90 5.73
N TYR A 156 17.16 -1.26 4.83
CA TYR A 156 17.72 -0.34 3.85
C TYR A 156 17.71 -0.95 2.45
N ARG A 157 17.61 -0.08 1.45
CA ARG A 157 17.64 -0.46 0.03
C ARG A 157 19.08 -0.78 -0.37
N PRO A 158 19.34 -1.90 -1.09
CA PRO A 158 20.68 -2.34 -1.46
C PRO A 158 21.25 -1.56 -2.68
N TYR A 159 21.06 -0.25 -2.69
CA TYR A 159 21.67 0.67 -3.65
C TYR A 159 21.91 2.03 -2.99
N ARG A 160 22.80 2.82 -3.60
CA ARG A 160 23.17 4.14 -3.08
C ARG A 160 22.11 5.17 -3.45
N TYR A 161 21.81 6.08 -2.54
CA TYR A 161 21.06 7.29 -2.85
C TYR A 161 21.96 8.31 -3.53
N ASP A 162 21.46 8.91 -4.60
CA ASP A 162 22.04 10.04 -5.31
C ASP A 162 20.90 10.93 -5.82
N GLU A 163 20.79 12.13 -5.28
CA GLU A 163 19.73 13.09 -5.64
C GLU A 163 19.77 13.54 -7.10
N ASN A 164 20.95 13.49 -7.72
CA ASN A 164 21.18 13.93 -9.12
C ASN A 164 21.07 12.77 -10.12
N ALA A 165 20.89 11.55 -9.65
CA ALA A 165 20.79 10.39 -10.54
C ALA A 165 19.59 10.50 -11.48
N LYS A 166 19.83 10.12 -12.74
CA LYS A 166 18.83 10.08 -13.82
C LYS A 166 18.41 8.63 -14.11
N CYS A 167 17.28 8.47 -14.81
CA CYS A 167 16.74 7.17 -15.20
C CYS A 167 16.20 7.24 -16.64
N ASP A 168 17.08 7.54 -17.59
CA ASP A 168 16.67 7.84 -18.97
C ASP A 168 16.12 6.61 -19.70
N ARG A 169 16.74 5.43 -19.51
CA ARG A 169 16.27 4.16 -20.08
C ARG A 169 14.92 3.76 -19.51
N TRP A 170 14.73 3.91 -18.20
CA TRP A 170 13.45 3.70 -17.55
C TRP A 170 12.35 4.60 -18.13
N GLN A 171 12.63 5.89 -18.25
CA GLN A 171 11.66 6.84 -18.79
C GLN A 171 11.38 6.60 -20.28
N PHE A 172 12.40 6.22 -21.06
CA PHE A 172 12.23 5.82 -22.45
C PHE A 172 11.33 4.59 -22.57
N PHE A 173 11.63 3.53 -21.82
CA PHE A 173 10.82 2.32 -21.75
C PHE A 173 9.37 2.63 -21.39
N LEU A 174 9.13 3.46 -20.37
CA LEU A 174 7.76 3.83 -20.00
C LEU A 174 7.03 4.58 -21.12
N ARG A 175 7.71 5.44 -21.87
CA ARG A 175 7.09 6.12 -23.02
C ARG A 175 6.71 5.17 -24.14
N GLU A 176 7.48 4.11 -24.34
CA GLU A 176 7.18 3.09 -25.36
C GLU A 176 5.97 2.23 -24.99
N VAL A 177 5.89 1.76 -23.76
CA VAL A 177 4.82 0.83 -23.33
C VAL A 177 3.57 1.53 -22.82
N LEU A 178 3.68 2.80 -22.43
CA LEU A 178 2.62 3.63 -21.89
C LEU A 178 2.72 5.05 -22.46
N PRO A 179 2.33 5.28 -23.73
CA PRO A 179 2.52 6.55 -24.42
C PRO A 179 1.72 7.71 -23.81
N ASP A 180 0.56 7.44 -23.19
CA ASP A 180 -0.21 8.47 -22.50
C ASP A 180 0.54 9.02 -21.28
N LYS A 181 0.76 10.35 -21.27
CA LYS A 181 1.47 11.05 -20.18
C LYS A 181 0.71 10.97 -18.87
N THR A 182 -0.62 11.05 -18.92
CA THR A 182 -1.45 11.02 -17.71
C THR A 182 -1.40 9.66 -17.03
N SER A 183 -1.47 8.58 -17.80
CA SER A 183 -1.30 7.21 -17.29
C SER A 183 0.07 7.01 -16.65
N ARG A 184 1.15 7.56 -17.26
CA ARG A 184 2.49 7.53 -16.63
C ARG A 184 2.53 8.33 -15.33
N THR A 185 1.84 9.47 -15.27
CA THR A 185 1.74 10.27 -14.05
C THR A 185 0.98 9.52 -12.96
N ILE A 186 -0.14 8.86 -13.30
CA ILE A 186 -0.89 8.02 -12.36
C ILE A 186 -0.01 6.89 -11.82
N LEU A 187 0.70 6.18 -12.70
CA LEU A 187 1.63 5.12 -12.29
C LEU A 187 2.70 5.67 -11.34
N GLN A 188 3.32 6.80 -11.69
CA GLN A 188 4.35 7.45 -10.88
C GLN A 188 3.82 7.87 -9.51
N MET A 189 2.64 8.48 -9.46
CA MET A 189 1.99 8.88 -8.22
C MET A 189 1.61 7.67 -7.36
N PHE A 190 1.05 6.61 -7.98
CA PHE A 190 0.65 5.42 -7.25
C PHE A 190 1.87 4.70 -6.62
N LEU A 191 2.97 4.60 -7.36
CA LEU A 191 4.23 4.08 -6.82
C LEU A 191 4.81 5.02 -5.76
N GLY A 192 4.60 6.32 -5.89
CA GLY A 192 4.93 7.33 -4.89
C GLY A 192 4.21 7.13 -3.54
N LEU A 193 3.02 6.52 -3.52
CA LEU A 193 2.35 6.13 -2.28
C LEU A 193 3.21 5.21 -1.42
N GLY A 194 4.04 4.38 -2.02
CA GLY A 194 4.95 3.47 -1.31
C GLY A 194 6.02 4.18 -0.47
N LEU A 195 6.21 5.48 -0.64
CA LEU A 195 7.08 6.30 0.19
C LEU A 195 6.31 7.07 1.28
N THR A 196 4.99 7.02 1.28
CA THR A 196 4.14 7.78 2.21
C THR A 196 3.60 6.96 3.37
N GLN A 197 3.64 5.68 3.32
CA GLN A 197 3.03 4.69 4.20
C GLN A 197 1.62 5.01 4.76
N ARG A 198 0.73 4.07 4.54
CA ARG A 198 -0.73 4.23 4.59
C ARG A 198 -1.32 4.58 5.96
N ASN A 199 -0.75 4.05 7.04
CA ASN A 199 -1.34 4.11 8.38
C ASN A 199 -0.43 4.74 9.43
N VAL A 200 0.73 5.23 9.02
CA VAL A 200 1.64 5.84 9.96
C VAL A 200 1.31 7.30 10.10
N ALA A 201 1.23 7.66 11.34
CA ALA A 201 1.24 9.04 11.78
C ALA A 201 2.54 9.71 11.34
N PHE A 202 2.60 10.13 10.08
CA PHE A 202 3.57 11.13 9.68
C PHE A 202 3.51 12.31 10.63
N SER A 203 4.58 13.07 10.72
CA SER A 203 4.60 14.32 11.51
C SER A 203 3.31 15.12 11.28
N GLU A 204 2.85 15.88 12.24
CA GLU A 204 1.59 16.62 12.15
C GLU A 204 1.43 17.41 10.85
N SER A 205 2.55 17.85 10.24
CA SER A 205 2.56 18.54 8.93
C SER A 205 2.08 17.67 7.77
N TRP A 206 2.22 16.34 7.84
CA TRP A 206 1.73 15.40 6.84
C TRP A 206 0.26 15.02 7.06
N ARG A 207 -0.17 14.92 8.33
CA ARG A 207 -1.55 14.54 8.68
C ARG A 207 -2.59 15.50 8.12
N HIS A 208 -2.29 16.79 8.08
CA HIS A 208 -3.23 17.82 7.61
C HIS A 208 -3.40 17.85 6.08
N ASN A 209 -2.49 17.20 5.33
CA ASN A 209 -2.47 17.22 3.87
C ASN A 209 -2.64 15.82 3.22
N ALA A 210 -2.57 14.75 3.99
CA ALA A 210 -2.72 13.40 3.47
C ALA A 210 -4.20 13.01 3.40
N GLY A 211 -4.79 13.08 2.22
CA GLY A 211 -6.08 12.48 1.95
C GLY A 211 -6.00 10.95 2.05
N LYS A 212 -7.04 10.31 2.54
CA LYS A 212 -7.17 8.85 2.52
C LYS A 212 -7.24 8.38 1.06
N VAL A 213 -6.25 7.61 0.61
CA VAL A 213 -6.25 7.01 -0.74
C VAL A 213 -6.88 5.61 -0.66
N GLU A 214 -8.10 5.49 -1.16
CA GLU A 214 -8.85 4.24 -1.22
C GLU A 214 -8.84 3.67 -2.64
N LEU A 215 -7.64 3.47 -3.21
CA LEU A 215 -7.45 2.99 -4.57
C LEU A 215 -6.60 1.73 -4.63
N CYS A 216 -6.99 0.84 -5.53
CA CYS A 216 -6.24 -0.32 -6.00
C CYS A 216 -5.85 -0.08 -7.45
N LEU A 217 -4.60 -0.34 -7.82
CA LEU A 217 -4.11 -0.18 -9.18
C LEU A 217 -4.25 -1.48 -9.97
N LEU A 218 -4.92 -1.42 -11.11
CA LEU A 218 -5.03 -2.51 -12.07
C LEU A 218 -4.22 -2.16 -13.33
N LEU A 219 -3.22 -2.97 -13.66
CA LEU A 219 -2.44 -2.87 -14.89
C LEU A 219 -2.99 -3.90 -15.89
N ILE A 220 -3.73 -3.45 -16.88
CA ILE A 220 -4.49 -4.31 -17.80
C ILE A 220 -3.79 -4.41 -19.15
N GLY A 221 -3.60 -5.63 -19.67
CA GLY A 221 -3.06 -5.81 -21.03
C GLY A 221 -2.70 -7.25 -21.36
N GLY A 222 -2.85 -7.63 -22.62
CA GLY A 222 -2.84 -9.01 -23.13
C GLY A 222 -1.50 -9.73 -23.20
N GLY A 223 -0.43 -9.20 -22.59
CA GLY A 223 0.90 -9.81 -22.58
C GLY A 223 1.92 -9.05 -23.44
N ALA A 224 3.22 -9.29 -23.20
CA ALA A 224 4.35 -8.66 -23.89
C ALA A 224 4.28 -7.12 -23.99
N ASN A 225 3.78 -6.47 -22.96
CA ASN A 225 3.50 -5.03 -22.89
C ASN A 225 4.26 -4.31 -21.76
N GLY A 226 5.28 -4.95 -21.20
CA GLY A 226 6.19 -4.32 -20.24
C GLY A 226 5.76 -4.37 -18.76
N LYS A 227 4.56 -4.86 -18.40
CA LYS A 227 4.12 -4.96 -16.99
C LYS A 227 5.10 -5.71 -16.10
N SER A 228 5.66 -6.84 -16.57
CA SER A 228 6.62 -7.63 -15.81
C SER A 228 7.94 -6.89 -15.58
N VAL A 229 8.40 -6.10 -16.57
CA VAL A 229 9.60 -5.26 -16.41
C VAL A 229 9.37 -4.21 -15.31
N ILE A 230 8.19 -3.58 -15.29
CA ILE A 230 7.83 -2.62 -14.22
C ILE A 230 7.83 -3.30 -12.86
N PHE A 231 7.22 -4.48 -12.76
CA PHE A 231 7.20 -5.27 -11.53
C PHE A 231 8.61 -5.59 -11.03
N ASP A 232 9.49 -6.11 -11.89
CA ASP A 232 10.86 -6.49 -11.52
C ASP A 232 11.67 -5.29 -11.03
N VAL A 233 11.56 -4.16 -11.74
CA VAL A 233 12.25 -2.91 -11.37
C VAL A 233 11.73 -2.39 -10.02
N MET A 234 10.41 -2.40 -9.80
CA MET A 234 9.85 -1.93 -8.52
C MET A 234 10.19 -2.86 -7.36
N ARG A 235 10.25 -4.17 -7.63
CA ARG A 235 10.72 -5.16 -6.65
C ARG A 235 12.16 -4.88 -6.21
N ALA A 236 13.04 -4.57 -7.15
CA ALA A 236 14.41 -4.19 -6.83
C ALA A 236 14.48 -2.82 -6.12
N LEU A 237 13.62 -1.87 -6.49
CA LEU A 237 13.58 -0.54 -5.91
C LEU A 237 13.14 -0.52 -4.44
N PHE A 238 12.04 -1.20 -4.14
CA PHE A 238 11.47 -1.23 -2.79
C PHE A 238 12.06 -2.34 -1.92
N GLY A 239 12.54 -3.41 -2.53
CA GLY A 239 13.05 -4.64 -1.92
C GLY A 239 12.02 -5.77 -1.88
N ASP A 240 12.48 -7.00 -2.05
CA ASP A 240 11.64 -8.21 -2.00
C ASP A 240 10.89 -8.34 -0.66
N ALA A 241 11.51 -7.93 0.44
CA ALA A 241 10.93 -7.96 1.78
C ALA A 241 9.82 -6.91 2.00
N LYS A 242 9.52 -6.07 1.01
CA LYS A 242 8.50 -5.00 1.08
C LYS A 242 7.36 -5.18 0.07
N ILE A 243 7.39 -6.27 -0.71
CA ILE A 243 6.34 -6.56 -1.71
C ILE A 243 5.80 -7.98 -1.51
N SER A 244 4.57 -8.10 -1.07
CA SER A 244 3.82 -9.37 -1.10
C SER A 244 3.22 -9.61 -2.49
N LYS A 245 2.89 -10.89 -2.80
CA LYS A 245 2.46 -11.31 -4.15
C LYS A 245 1.13 -12.07 -4.13
N LEU A 246 0.28 -11.78 -3.15
CA LEU A 246 -0.98 -12.49 -2.99
C LEU A 246 -1.98 -12.08 -4.07
N ASP A 247 -2.66 -13.05 -4.63
CA ASP A 247 -3.78 -12.82 -5.54
C ASP A 247 -5.05 -12.36 -4.78
N TYR A 248 -6.05 -11.93 -5.54
CA TYR A 248 -7.32 -11.46 -4.98
C TYR A 248 -7.98 -12.52 -4.10
N SER A 249 -8.01 -13.78 -4.57
CA SER A 249 -8.70 -14.86 -3.86
C SER A 249 -8.04 -15.18 -2.51
N THR A 250 -6.72 -15.19 -2.44
CA THR A 250 -5.98 -15.38 -1.19
C THR A 250 -6.18 -14.20 -0.22
N LEU A 251 -6.14 -12.97 -0.74
CA LEU A 251 -6.36 -11.77 0.08
C LEU A 251 -7.76 -11.74 0.70
N THR A 252 -8.77 -12.21 -0.03
CA THR A 252 -10.17 -12.09 0.37
C THR A 252 -10.78 -13.38 0.90
N ALA A 253 -10.01 -14.47 0.95
CA ALA A 253 -10.48 -15.74 1.49
C ALA A 253 -11.00 -15.60 2.92
N GLY A 254 -12.11 -16.28 3.22
CA GLY A 254 -12.68 -16.39 4.56
C GLY A 254 -12.04 -17.52 5.39
N GLY A 255 -12.50 -17.64 6.64
CA GLY A 255 -12.09 -18.73 7.54
C GLY A 255 -10.62 -18.70 7.96
N ASP A 256 -10.17 -19.80 8.59
CA ASP A 256 -8.82 -19.92 9.14
C ASP A 256 -7.73 -19.93 8.04
N GLU A 257 -8.02 -20.49 6.88
CA GLU A 257 -7.13 -20.46 5.72
C GLU A 257 -6.89 -19.02 5.24
N GLY A 258 -7.94 -18.21 5.14
CA GLY A 258 -7.82 -16.80 4.78
C GLY A 258 -7.05 -15.98 5.81
N LEU A 259 -7.24 -16.24 7.11
CA LEU A 259 -6.49 -15.58 8.17
C LEU A 259 -4.98 -15.84 8.05
N ARG A 260 -4.58 -17.07 7.75
CA ARG A 260 -3.18 -17.46 7.57
C ARG A 260 -2.64 -17.00 6.22
N GLY A 261 -3.43 -17.13 5.16
CA GLY A 261 -3.06 -16.73 3.81
C GLY A 261 -2.74 -15.24 3.68
N ARG A 262 -3.41 -14.38 4.48
CA ARG A 262 -3.16 -12.93 4.51
C ARG A 262 -1.95 -12.51 5.34
N LEU A 263 -1.45 -13.33 6.25
CA LEU A 263 -0.32 -12.95 7.11
C LEU A 263 0.88 -12.32 6.36
N PRO A 264 1.26 -12.76 5.14
CA PRO A 264 2.37 -12.16 4.39
C PRO A 264 2.20 -10.69 4.00
N ILE A 265 1.00 -10.09 4.15
CA ILE A 265 0.85 -8.65 3.83
C ILE A 265 1.34 -7.72 4.95
N ARG A 266 1.57 -8.25 6.16
CA ARG A 266 1.97 -7.45 7.31
C ARG A 266 3.28 -6.72 7.07
N GLY A 267 3.28 -5.39 7.19
CA GLY A 267 4.46 -4.54 7.02
C GLY A 267 4.98 -4.43 5.59
N MET A 268 4.20 -4.89 4.60
CA MET A 268 4.51 -4.72 3.20
C MET A 268 4.11 -3.33 2.71
N THR A 269 4.89 -2.78 1.79
CA THR A 269 4.57 -1.52 1.12
C THR A 269 3.51 -1.73 0.05
N PHE A 270 3.69 -2.76 -0.76
CA PHE A 270 2.75 -3.15 -1.80
C PHE A 270 2.41 -4.63 -1.69
N ASN A 271 1.18 -4.97 -2.04
CA ASN A 271 0.85 -6.30 -2.53
C ASN A 271 0.71 -6.21 -4.04
N TRP A 272 1.61 -6.85 -4.77
CA TRP A 272 1.64 -6.80 -6.23
C TRP A 272 1.54 -8.21 -6.82
N SER A 273 0.36 -8.60 -7.23
CA SER A 273 0.13 -9.84 -7.95
C SER A 273 0.48 -9.68 -9.42
N SER A 274 1.47 -10.43 -9.89
CA SER A 274 2.02 -10.31 -11.24
C SER A 274 1.21 -11.04 -12.32
N ASP A 275 0.28 -11.92 -11.92
CA ASP A 275 -0.62 -12.67 -12.81
C ASP A 275 -1.93 -12.97 -12.09
N SER A 276 -2.85 -12.03 -12.14
CA SER A 276 -4.16 -12.16 -11.48
C SER A 276 -5.23 -12.58 -12.48
N ASN A 277 -6.01 -13.59 -12.10
CA ASN A 277 -7.12 -14.06 -12.91
C ASN A 277 -8.32 -13.08 -12.82
N PRO A 278 -8.71 -12.41 -13.94
CA PRO A 278 -9.81 -11.46 -13.93
C PRO A 278 -11.16 -12.06 -13.50
N ARG A 279 -11.37 -13.36 -13.77
CA ARG A 279 -12.62 -14.07 -13.43
C ARG A 279 -12.78 -14.34 -11.94
N LYS A 280 -11.67 -14.34 -11.19
CA LYS A 280 -11.68 -14.53 -9.74
C LYS A 280 -11.72 -13.21 -8.97
N PHE A 281 -11.68 -12.08 -9.66
CA PHE A 281 -11.73 -10.76 -9.06
C PHE A 281 -13.20 -10.33 -8.86
N GLY A 282 -13.54 -9.91 -7.65
CA GLY A 282 -14.90 -9.49 -7.31
C GLY A 282 -15.67 -10.48 -6.43
N GLY A 283 -15.59 -11.78 -6.67
CA GLY A 283 -16.11 -12.85 -5.79
C GLY A 283 -17.45 -12.61 -5.07
N SER A 284 -17.61 -13.22 -3.91
CA SER A 284 -18.78 -13.05 -3.05
C SER A 284 -18.83 -11.67 -2.37
N LYS A 285 -19.99 -11.25 -1.84
CA LYS A 285 -20.15 -9.99 -1.09
C LYS A 285 -19.19 -9.89 0.11
N SER A 286 -18.91 -11.00 0.79
CA SER A 286 -17.94 -11.03 1.91
C SER A 286 -16.52 -10.77 1.43
N GLU A 287 -16.10 -11.36 0.32
CA GLU A 287 -14.79 -11.12 -0.30
C GLU A 287 -14.64 -9.68 -0.77
N GLN A 288 -15.69 -9.12 -1.39
CA GLN A 288 -15.72 -7.71 -1.80
C GLN A 288 -15.61 -6.76 -0.60
N ASN A 289 -16.28 -7.06 0.52
CA ASN A 289 -16.20 -6.23 1.71
C ASN A 289 -14.80 -6.27 2.32
N LEU A 290 -14.18 -7.44 2.39
CA LEU A 290 -12.80 -7.56 2.88
C LEU A 290 -11.80 -6.86 1.94
N PHE A 291 -11.99 -6.96 0.63
CA PHE A 291 -11.20 -6.21 -0.35
C PHE A 291 -11.34 -4.69 -0.13
N LYS A 292 -12.57 -4.18 0.02
CA LYS A 292 -12.83 -2.76 0.28
C LYS A 292 -12.13 -2.31 1.57
N GLN A 293 -12.13 -3.14 2.62
CA GLN A 293 -11.44 -2.89 3.89
C GLN A 293 -9.93 -2.79 3.67
N ILE A 294 -9.31 -3.74 2.96
CA ILE A 294 -7.87 -3.70 2.64
C ILE A 294 -7.54 -2.46 1.79
N VAL A 295 -8.33 -2.20 0.74
CA VAL A 295 -8.13 -1.03 -0.15
C VAL A 295 -8.28 0.28 0.61
N SER A 296 -9.14 0.36 1.61
CA SER A 296 -9.30 1.53 2.49
C SER A 296 -8.20 1.67 3.53
N GLY A 297 -7.28 0.70 3.66
CA GLY A 297 -6.22 0.72 4.67
C GLY A 297 -6.71 0.43 6.09
N GLU A 298 -7.87 -0.20 6.22
CA GLU A 298 -8.41 -0.58 7.52
C GLU A 298 -7.74 -1.85 8.03
N PRO A 299 -7.59 -2.00 9.36
CA PRO A 299 -7.02 -3.20 9.96
C PRO A 299 -7.76 -4.46 9.54
N VAL A 300 -7.03 -5.52 9.21
CA VAL A 300 -7.61 -6.81 8.83
C VAL A 300 -7.13 -7.94 9.73
N PRO A 301 -7.97 -8.94 10.01
CA PRO A 301 -7.57 -10.06 10.84
C PRO A 301 -6.59 -10.97 10.11
N VAL A 302 -5.52 -11.35 10.80
CA VAL A 302 -4.51 -12.32 10.36
C VAL A 302 -4.19 -13.29 11.49
N ARG A 303 -3.59 -14.44 11.17
CA ARG A 303 -3.24 -15.44 12.18
C ARG A 303 -1.95 -16.17 11.81
N GLY A 304 -0.99 -16.19 12.73
CA GLY A 304 0.18 -17.07 12.64
C GLY A 304 -0.14 -18.51 13.10
N ILE A 305 0.69 -19.47 12.72
CA ILE A 305 0.55 -20.86 13.18
C ILE A 305 0.71 -20.90 14.70
N GLY A 306 -0.24 -21.51 15.41
CA GLY A 306 -0.23 -21.63 16.85
C GLY A 306 -0.45 -20.31 17.62
N ARG A 307 -0.85 -19.22 16.93
CA ARG A 307 -1.10 -17.92 17.55
C ARG A 307 -2.59 -17.56 17.54
N ASN A 308 -2.97 -16.61 18.38
CA ASN A 308 -4.30 -16.01 18.37
C ASN A 308 -4.48 -15.15 17.11
N ILE A 309 -5.74 -14.83 16.80
CA ILE A 309 -6.07 -13.85 15.75
C ILE A 309 -5.59 -12.48 16.20
N GLU A 310 -4.88 -11.78 15.31
CA GLU A 310 -4.38 -10.44 15.52
C GLU A 310 -4.91 -9.52 14.41
N MET A 311 -5.10 -8.24 14.71
CA MET A 311 -5.41 -7.23 13.70
C MET A 311 -4.10 -6.73 13.09
N CYS A 312 -4.03 -6.76 11.76
CA CYS A 312 -2.91 -6.20 11.00
C CYS A 312 -3.26 -4.78 10.57
N ASP A 313 -2.65 -3.80 11.19
CA ASP A 313 -2.84 -2.37 10.90
C ASP A 313 -2.00 -1.90 9.70
N GLU A 314 -0.89 -2.60 9.43
CA GLU A 314 0.04 -2.30 8.36
C GLU A 314 -0.35 -3.04 7.08
N VAL A 315 -1.43 -2.58 6.43
CA VAL A 315 -1.90 -3.16 5.16
C VAL A 315 -1.29 -2.45 3.96
N PRO A 316 -0.84 -3.19 2.91
CA PRO A 316 -0.19 -2.63 1.74
C PRO A 316 -1.15 -1.90 0.80
N TYR A 317 -0.61 -1.09 -0.11
CA TYR A 317 -1.32 -0.69 -1.33
C TYR A 317 -1.40 -1.88 -2.29
N LEU A 318 -2.52 -2.02 -3.01
CA LEU A 318 -2.77 -3.16 -3.88
C LEU A 318 -2.52 -2.82 -5.34
N ILE A 319 -1.76 -3.69 -6.02
CA ILE A 319 -1.50 -3.65 -7.47
C ILE A 319 -1.74 -5.04 -8.04
N PHE A 320 -2.50 -5.12 -9.13
CA PHE A 320 -2.74 -6.37 -9.84
C PHE A 320 -2.44 -6.22 -11.33
N ASN A 321 -1.62 -7.11 -11.86
CA ASN A 321 -1.49 -7.27 -13.31
C ASN A 321 -2.57 -8.24 -13.78
N MET A 322 -3.29 -7.88 -14.83
CA MET A 322 -4.34 -8.70 -15.41
C MET A 322 -4.26 -8.68 -16.94
N ASN A 323 -4.73 -9.74 -17.58
CA ASN A 323 -4.78 -9.84 -19.04
C ASN A 323 -6.05 -9.23 -19.63
N ALA A 324 -7.10 -9.10 -18.84
CA ALA A 324 -8.37 -8.50 -19.22
C ALA A 324 -8.98 -7.75 -18.03
N LEU A 325 -9.97 -6.92 -18.31
CA LEU A 325 -10.75 -6.23 -17.29
C LEU A 325 -11.49 -7.25 -16.40
N PRO A 326 -11.51 -7.03 -15.08
CA PRO A 326 -12.24 -7.91 -14.17
C PRO A 326 -13.76 -7.76 -14.35
N ASN A 327 -14.48 -8.87 -14.22
CA ASN A 327 -15.93 -8.85 -14.13
C ASN A 327 -16.33 -8.61 -12.66
N ILE A 328 -16.71 -7.37 -12.33
CA ILE A 328 -17.02 -6.97 -10.95
C ILE A 328 -18.53 -6.92 -10.78
N ASP A 329 -19.06 -7.80 -9.97
CA ASP A 329 -20.49 -7.88 -9.66
C ASP A 329 -20.77 -7.16 -8.33
N ASP A 330 -20.73 -5.81 -8.33
CA ASP A 330 -21.00 -4.97 -7.16
C ASP A 330 -22.09 -3.94 -7.46
N ASP A 331 -23.29 -4.15 -6.92
CA ASP A 331 -24.44 -3.27 -7.07
C ASP A 331 -24.24 -1.88 -6.43
N SER A 332 -23.27 -1.73 -5.51
CA SER A 332 -23.09 -0.50 -4.73
C SER A 332 -22.12 0.51 -5.33
N ASN A 333 -21.55 0.29 -6.51
CA ASN A 333 -20.43 1.09 -7.07
C ASN A 333 -19.19 1.17 -6.14
N GLY A 334 -19.23 0.53 -4.97
CA GLY A 334 -18.19 0.62 -3.96
C GLY A 334 -16.86 0.00 -4.37
N MET A 335 -16.89 -1.05 -5.20
CA MET A 335 -15.70 -1.66 -5.78
C MET A 335 -15.12 -0.78 -6.90
N VAL A 336 -16.00 -0.38 -7.84
CA VAL A 336 -15.60 0.31 -9.08
C VAL A 336 -14.84 1.62 -8.78
N ARG A 337 -15.36 2.44 -7.86
CA ARG A 337 -14.70 3.70 -7.47
C ARG A 337 -13.32 3.52 -6.82
N ARG A 338 -13.01 2.31 -6.35
CA ARG A 338 -11.72 1.98 -5.73
C ARG A 338 -10.69 1.44 -6.71
N LEU A 339 -11.02 1.35 -7.98
CA LEU A 339 -10.13 0.83 -9.01
C LEU A 339 -9.56 1.96 -9.84
N GLN A 340 -8.24 2.06 -9.86
CA GLN A 340 -7.51 2.87 -10.80
C GLN A 340 -6.97 1.93 -11.89
N ILE A 341 -7.44 2.08 -13.11
CA ILE A 341 -7.06 1.20 -14.23
C ILE A 341 -6.05 1.92 -15.12
N ILE A 342 -4.96 1.24 -15.45
CA ILE A 342 -4.01 1.68 -16.47
C ILE A 342 -3.99 0.61 -17.57
N PRO A 343 -4.51 0.91 -18.78
CA PRO A 343 -4.43 0.02 -19.91
C PRO A 343 -3.02 0.02 -20.51
N PHE A 344 -2.49 -1.18 -20.80
CA PHE A 344 -1.24 -1.42 -21.50
C PHE A 344 -1.57 -2.02 -22.88
N ASP A 345 -2.01 -1.18 -23.78
CA ASP A 345 -2.52 -1.57 -25.11
C ASP A 345 -1.41 -1.81 -26.14
N ILE A 346 -0.19 -1.37 -25.81
CA ILE A 346 0.97 -1.54 -26.70
C ILE A 346 1.60 -2.91 -26.48
N THR A 347 1.55 -3.77 -27.49
CA THR A 347 2.33 -5.02 -27.51
C THR A 347 3.69 -4.76 -28.12
N VAL A 348 4.76 -5.01 -27.38
CA VAL A 348 6.13 -4.86 -27.88
C VAL A 348 6.41 -5.94 -28.92
N PRO A 349 6.76 -5.59 -30.18
CA PRO A 349 7.12 -6.56 -31.21
C PRO A 349 8.28 -7.45 -30.78
N LEU A 350 8.29 -8.72 -31.21
CA LEU A 350 9.31 -9.69 -30.81
C LEU A 350 10.73 -9.20 -31.13
N SER A 351 10.92 -8.51 -32.28
CA SER A 351 12.21 -7.94 -32.72
C SER A 351 12.74 -6.82 -31.81
N LYS A 352 11.88 -6.20 -30.99
CA LYS A 352 12.25 -5.12 -30.07
C LYS A 352 12.33 -5.57 -28.60
N ARG A 353 12.03 -6.84 -28.33
CA ARG A 353 12.08 -7.37 -26.96
C ARG A 353 13.52 -7.63 -26.53
N ASP A 354 13.94 -6.96 -25.47
CA ASP A 354 15.20 -7.24 -24.77
C ASP A 354 14.89 -8.07 -23.51
N PRO A 355 15.25 -9.39 -23.47
CA PRO A 355 14.99 -10.24 -22.31
C PRO A 355 15.73 -9.77 -21.06
N ASN A 356 16.79 -8.99 -21.20
CA ASN A 356 17.60 -8.48 -20.12
C ASN A 356 17.28 -7.01 -19.75
N LEU A 357 16.19 -6.44 -20.27
CA LEU A 357 15.86 -5.03 -20.07
C LEU A 357 15.71 -4.67 -18.59
N SER A 358 14.96 -5.47 -17.82
CA SER A 358 14.78 -5.24 -16.37
C SER A 358 16.11 -5.28 -15.64
N ALA A 359 16.97 -6.27 -15.93
CA ALA A 359 18.29 -6.38 -15.31
C ALA A 359 19.18 -5.17 -15.63
N LYS A 360 19.22 -4.70 -16.89
CA LYS A 360 19.98 -3.51 -17.30
C LYS A 360 19.50 -2.24 -16.61
N ILE A 361 18.19 -2.08 -16.46
CA ILE A 361 17.59 -0.93 -15.73
C ILE A 361 17.95 -1.01 -14.25
N ILE A 362 17.76 -2.17 -13.62
CA ILE A 362 18.04 -2.39 -12.19
C ILE A 362 19.51 -2.10 -11.88
N GLN A 363 20.42 -2.63 -12.68
CA GLN A 363 21.85 -2.49 -12.46
C GLN A 363 22.33 -1.03 -12.49
N ASN A 364 21.73 -0.18 -13.32
CA ASN A 364 22.30 1.13 -13.63
C ASN A 364 21.46 2.33 -13.17
N GLU A 365 20.14 2.17 -12.94
CA GLU A 365 19.25 3.32 -12.82
C GLU A 365 18.40 3.37 -11.54
N LEU A 366 18.55 2.43 -10.60
CA LEU A 366 17.74 2.42 -9.37
C LEU A 366 17.75 3.76 -8.61
N PRO A 367 18.89 4.46 -8.42
CA PRO A 367 18.87 5.76 -7.75
C PRO A 367 18.03 6.80 -8.48
N GLY A 368 18.14 6.85 -9.82
CA GLY A 368 17.35 7.77 -10.65
C GLY A 368 15.86 7.41 -10.69
N ILE A 369 15.53 6.09 -10.64
CA ILE A 369 14.15 5.62 -10.55
C ILE A 369 13.57 5.96 -9.19
N PHE A 370 14.35 5.87 -8.12
CA PHE A 370 13.92 6.34 -6.81
C PHE A 370 13.55 7.83 -6.85
N ASN A 371 14.39 8.68 -7.48
CA ASN A 371 14.09 10.09 -7.67
C ASN A 371 12.83 10.30 -8.52
N TRP A 372 12.59 9.43 -9.51
CA TRP A 372 11.35 9.47 -10.30
C TRP A 372 10.13 9.13 -9.44
N VAL A 373 10.19 8.11 -8.58
CA VAL A 373 9.12 7.78 -7.61
C VAL A 373 8.90 8.92 -6.61
N MET A 374 9.98 9.53 -6.09
CA MET A 374 9.90 10.69 -5.21
C MET A 374 9.19 11.89 -5.85
N ARG A 375 9.37 12.12 -7.17
CA ARG A 375 8.56 13.14 -7.87
C ARG A 375 7.08 12.80 -7.85
N GLY A 376 6.71 11.50 -7.98
CA GLY A 376 5.34 11.03 -7.82
C GLY A 376 4.77 11.33 -6.43
N THR A 377 5.57 11.12 -5.38
CA THR A 377 5.19 11.48 -4.00
C THR A 377 4.96 12.99 -3.85
N LYS A 378 5.86 13.82 -4.38
CA LYS A 378 5.69 15.29 -4.36
C LYS A 378 4.42 15.71 -5.10
N GLU A 379 4.13 15.08 -6.23
CA GLU A 379 2.91 15.34 -7.02
C GLU A 379 1.63 14.94 -6.26
N LEU A 380 1.65 13.83 -5.50
CA LEU A 380 0.55 13.46 -4.61
C LEU A 380 0.22 14.57 -3.62
N PHE A 381 1.25 15.14 -2.95
CA PHE A 381 1.06 16.25 -2.01
C PHE A 381 0.54 17.50 -2.70
N ARG A 382 1.11 17.86 -3.86
CA ARG A 382 0.67 19.00 -4.65
C ARG A 382 -0.81 18.89 -5.03
N ARG A 383 -1.27 17.70 -5.41
CA ARG A 383 -2.66 17.41 -5.78
C ARG A 383 -3.56 17.03 -4.60
N LYS A 384 -3.10 17.17 -3.37
CA LYS A 384 -3.88 16.76 -2.18
C LYS A 384 -4.37 15.30 -2.30
N PHE A 385 -3.52 14.41 -2.78
CA PHE A 385 -3.79 12.97 -3.02
C PHE A 385 -4.90 12.69 -4.05
N ARG A 386 -5.22 13.64 -4.91
CA ARG A 386 -6.13 13.42 -6.03
C ARG A 386 -5.35 12.99 -7.26
N PHE A 387 -5.74 11.88 -7.83
CA PHE A 387 -5.15 11.38 -9.07
C PHE A 387 -5.74 12.13 -10.27
N PRO A 388 -4.95 12.39 -11.32
CA PRO A 388 -5.48 12.95 -12.55
C PRO A 388 -6.38 11.93 -13.25
N ASP A 389 -7.35 12.40 -14.01
CA ASP A 389 -8.20 11.55 -14.83
C ASP A 389 -7.50 11.27 -16.16
N ALA A 390 -7.24 9.99 -16.46
CA ALA A 390 -6.69 9.55 -17.73
C ALA A 390 -7.81 9.01 -18.61
N GLU A 391 -7.84 9.44 -19.86
CA GLU A 391 -8.83 8.97 -20.83
C GLU A 391 -8.85 7.44 -20.95
N GLY A 392 -7.67 6.82 -21.10
CA GLY A 392 -7.55 5.36 -21.14
C GLY A 392 -8.11 4.67 -19.90
N SER A 393 -7.88 5.23 -18.70
CA SER A 393 -8.43 4.71 -17.43
C SER A 393 -9.96 4.81 -17.42
N ARG A 394 -10.49 5.96 -17.82
CA ARG A 394 -11.92 6.23 -17.91
C ARG A 394 -12.59 5.29 -18.91
N MET A 395 -11.98 5.12 -20.09
CA MET A 395 -12.45 4.22 -21.12
C MET A 395 -12.46 2.76 -20.68
N ALA A 396 -11.39 2.29 -20.06
CA ALA A 396 -11.31 0.93 -19.51
C ALA A 396 -12.37 0.71 -18.42
N MET A 397 -12.57 1.69 -17.54
CA MET A 397 -13.61 1.64 -16.52
C MET A 397 -14.99 1.60 -17.13
N LEU A 398 -15.26 2.40 -18.16
CA LEU A 398 -16.53 2.44 -18.84
C LEU A 398 -16.82 1.14 -19.58
N LYS A 399 -15.84 0.52 -20.25
CA LYS A 399 -15.97 -0.84 -20.82
C LYS A 399 -16.33 -1.88 -19.75
N THR A 400 -15.71 -1.82 -18.57
CA THR A 400 -16.07 -2.70 -17.45
C THR A 400 -17.53 -2.48 -17.01
N LEU A 401 -17.97 -1.22 -16.94
CA LEU A 401 -19.36 -0.88 -16.62
C LEU A 401 -20.34 -1.33 -17.70
N ILE A 402 -20.01 -1.18 -18.99
CA ILE A 402 -20.84 -1.64 -20.11
C ILE A 402 -21.06 -3.15 -20.01
N THR A 403 -20.02 -3.93 -19.84
CA THR A 403 -20.11 -5.40 -19.73
C THR A 403 -20.97 -5.83 -18.55
N ARG A 404 -20.99 -5.07 -17.48
CA ARG A 404 -21.73 -5.38 -16.25
C ARG A 404 -23.17 -4.89 -16.27
N SER A 405 -23.34 -3.62 -16.55
CA SER A 405 -24.63 -2.93 -16.55
C SER A 405 -24.63 -1.81 -17.59
N PRO A 406 -25.05 -2.12 -18.81
CA PRO A 406 -25.12 -1.12 -19.87
C PRO A 406 -25.93 0.12 -19.46
N ILE A 407 -26.95 -0.04 -18.59
CA ILE A 407 -27.77 1.07 -18.10
C ILE A 407 -26.92 2.03 -17.25
N ILE A 408 -26.11 1.51 -16.33
CA ILE A 408 -25.25 2.34 -15.48
C ILE A 408 -24.18 3.04 -16.33
N ALA A 409 -23.60 2.32 -17.29
CA ALA A 409 -22.63 2.89 -18.22
C ALA A 409 -23.27 4.05 -19.02
N TRP A 410 -24.45 3.84 -19.57
CA TRP A 410 -25.19 4.83 -20.33
C TRP A 410 -25.54 6.07 -19.49
N VAL A 411 -26.09 5.88 -18.29
CA VAL A 411 -26.43 6.98 -17.37
C VAL A 411 -25.20 7.82 -17.03
N LYS A 412 -24.05 7.19 -16.77
CA LYS A 412 -22.80 7.91 -16.51
C LYS A 412 -22.24 8.63 -17.74
N THR A 413 -22.28 7.99 -18.90
CA THR A 413 -21.77 8.57 -20.15
C THR A 413 -22.52 9.84 -20.54
N TYR A 414 -23.81 9.87 -20.32
CA TYR A 414 -24.64 11.03 -20.63
C TYR A 414 -24.86 11.98 -19.44
N ASN A 415 -24.26 11.70 -18.29
CA ASN A 415 -24.48 12.44 -17.04
C ASN A 415 -25.98 12.56 -16.67
N ILE A 416 -26.73 11.46 -16.85
CA ILE A 416 -28.18 11.45 -16.55
C ILE A 416 -28.36 11.29 -15.05
N ARG A 417 -29.03 12.23 -14.39
CA ARG A 417 -29.24 12.24 -12.94
C ARG A 417 -30.72 12.21 -12.58
N CYS A 418 -31.03 11.64 -11.41
CA CYS A 418 -32.40 11.61 -10.86
C CYS A 418 -32.72 12.82 -9.96
N ASP A 419 -31.70 13.62 -9.61
CA ASP A 419 -31.79 14.80 -8.76
C ASP A 419 -30.96 15.95 -9.33
N LYS A 420 -31.24 17.15 -8.85
CA LYS A 420 -30.56 18.38 -9.26
C LYS A 420 -29.26 18.57 -8.46
N GLU A 421 -28.22 19.02 -9.12
CA GLU A 421 -26.95 19.43 -8.48
C GLU A 421 -26.95 20.92 -8.11
N ALA A 422 -27.64 21.75 -8.90
CA ALA A 422 -27.73 23.17 -8.64
C ALA A 422 -29.17 23.60 -8.27
N PRO A 423 -29.36 24.60 -7.40
CA PRO A 423 -30.69 25.04 -6.97
C PRO A 423 -31.64 25.43 -8.12
N ASN A 424 -31.08 25.97 -9.21
CA ASN A 424 -31.82 26.48 -10.38
C ASN A 424 -31.86 25.47 -11.53
N GLU A 425 -31.40 24.24 -11.37
CA GLU A 425 -31.40 23.24 -12.43
C GLU A 425 -32.83 22.77 -12.71
N VAL A 426 -33.21 22.81 -13.99
CA VAL A 426 -34.55 22.44 -14.45
C VAL A 426 -34.53 21.02 -15.01
N PRO A 427 -35.43 20.13 -14.58
CA PRO A 427 -35.51 18.79 -15.13
C PRO A 427 -35.99 18.76 -16.57
N VAL A 428 -35.52 17.77 -17.32
CA VAL A 428 -36.03 17.43 -18.63
C VAL A 428 -36.99 16.26 -18.48
N HIS A 429 -38.20 16.41 -19.06
CA HIS A 429 -39.21 15.35 -19.06
C HIS A 429 -39.12 14.54 -20.35
N ILE A 430 -38.75 13.27 -20.24
CA ILE A 430 -38.52 12.39 -21.39
C ILE A 430 -39.49 11.21 -21.34
N LEU A 431 -40.19 10.96 -22.47
CA LEU A 431 -41.03 9.77 -22.62
C LEU A 431 -40.23 8.49 -22.36
N GLY A 432 -40.79 7.57 -21.59
CA GLY A 432 -40.12 6.32 -21.24
C GLY A 432 -39.68 5.50 -22.46
N ASN A 433 -40.45 5.54 -23.56
CA ASN A 433 -40.07 4.87 -24.80
C ASN A 433 -38.90 5.56 -25.51
N ASP A 434 -38.84 6.89 -25.47
CA ASP A 434 -37.74 7.65 -26.08
C ASP A 434 -36.44 7.47 -25.28
N LEU A 435 -36.56 7.43 -23.95
CA LEU A 435 -35.44 7.16 -23.06
C LEU A 435 -34.87 5.76 -23.30
N TYR A 436 -35.72 4.74 -23.41
CA TYR A 436 -35.31 3.39 -23.74
C TYR A 436 -34.70 3.27 -25.14
N ALA A 437 -35.29 3.96 -26.14
CA ALA A 437 -34.72 3.97 -27.49
C ALA A 437 -33.34 4.60 -27.55
N ALA A 438 -33.09 5.67 -26.77
CA ALA A 438 -31.77 6.29 -26.64
C ALA A 438 -30.77 5.33 -25.99
N PHE A 439 -31.18 4.62 -24.96
CA PHE A 439 -30.36 3.59 -24.32
C PHE A 439 -30.00 2.43 -25.27
N VAL A 440 -30.98 1.91 -26.03
CA VAL A 440 -30.73 0.82 -27.01
C VAL A 440 -29.77 1.31 -28.12
N ARG A 441 -29.91 2.56 -28.56
CA ARG A 441 -28.97 3.15 -29.52
C ARG A 441 -27.54 3.19 -28.95
N PHE A 442 -27.37 3.71 -27.75
CA PHE A 442 -26.06 3.69 -27.05
C PHE A 442 -25.46 2.29 -26.99
N CYS A 443 -26.27 1.26 -26.69
CA CYS A 443 -25.80 -0.13 -26.65
C CYS A 443 -25.28 -0.57 -28.02
N LYS A 444 -26.02 -0.23 -29.12
CA LYS A 444 -25.59 -0.57 -30.48
C LYS A 444 -24.33 0.17 -30.92
N ASP A 445 -24.25 1.47 -30.61
CA ASP A 445 -23.13 2.33 -30.97
C ASP A 445 -21.84 1.89 -30.26
N ASN A 446 -21.94 1.18 -29.12
CA ASN A 446 -20.82 0.70 -28.32
C ASN A 446 -20.65 -0.83 -28.34
N ASP A 447 -21.22 -1.52 -29.34
CA ASP A 447 -21.09 -2.99 -29.54
C ASP A 447 -21.43 -3.83 -28.29
N VAL A 448 -22.46 -3.42 -27.55
CA VAL A 448 -22.92 -4.15 -26.37
C VAL A 448 -23.60 -5.45 -26.82
N ASP A 449 -23.19 -6.57 -26.21
CA ASP A 449 -23.80 -7.88 -26.46
C ASP A 449 -25.32 -7.82 -26.26
N GLU A 450 -26.10 -8.27 -27.26
CA GLU A 450 -27.54 -8.21 -27.24
C GLU A 450 -28.16 -8.91 -26.02
N THR A 451 -27.47 -9.94 -25.48
CA THR A 451 -27.91 -10.66 -24.27
C THR A 451 -27.89 -9.79 -23.01
N LEU A 452 -27.08 -8.74 -23.01
CA LEU A 452 -26.95 -7.78 -21.91
C LEU A 452 -27.95 -6.62 -22.02
N ILE A 453 -28.63 -6.45 -23.17
CA ILE A 453 -29.60 -5.37 -23.37
C ILE A 453 -30.94 -5.78 -22.74
N PRO A 454 -31.37 -5.13 -21.64
CA PRO A 454 -32.63 -5.49 -21.00
C PRO A 454 -33.82 -5.11 -21.85
N THR A 455 -34.90 -5.87 -21.73
CA THR A 455 -36.21 -5.45 -22.30
C THR A 455 -36.68 -4.12 -21.68
N SER A 456 -37.57 -3.38 -22.37
CA SER A 456 -38.10 -2.10 -21.87
C SER A 456 -38.70 -2.19 -20.47
N ASN A 457 -39.36 -3.31 -20.13
CA ASN A 457 -39.93 -3.52 -18.79
C ASN A 457 -38.81 -3.71 -17.73
N ARG A 458 -37.76 -4.44 -18.05
CA ARG A 458 -36.59 -4.65 -17.16
C ARG A 458 -35.79 -3.36 -17.03
N PHE A 459 -35.59 -2.63 -18.13
CA PHE A 459 -34.98 -1.30 -18.12
C PHE A 459 -35.69 -0.37 -17.13
N GLY A 460 -37.04 -0.29 -17.21
CA GLY A 460 -37.81 0.55 -16.29
C GLY A 460 -37.73 0.13 -14.82
N ARG A 461 -37.53 -1.17 -14.52
CA ARG A 461 -37.28 -1.65 -13.17
C ARG A 461 -35.87 -1.28 -12.72
N ASP A 462 -34.88 -1.53 -13.55
CA ASP A 462 -33.48 -1.24 -13.22
C ASP A 462 -33.24 0.26 -13.00
N MET A 463 -33.86 1.14 -13.79
CA MET A 463 -33.86 2.59 -13.60
C MET A 463 -34.42 2.99 -12.24
N ARG A 464 -35.51 2.37 -11.79
CA ARG A 464 -36.10 2.66 -10.48
C ARG A 464 -35.26 2.05 -9.31
N ASP A 465 -34.97 0.74 -9.41
CA ASP A 465 -34.49 -0.04 -8.25
C ASP A 465 -32.99 0.15 -8.03
N LYS A 466 -32.22 0.44 -9.09
CA LYS A 466 -30.75 0.62 -9.02
C LYS A 466 -30.31 2.08 -9.08
N LEU A 467 -31.10 2.95 -9.72
CA LEU A 467 -30.72 4.31 -10.04
C LEU A 467 -31.68 5.38 -9.49
N ASN A 468 -32.69 4.97 -8.74
CA ASN A 468 -33.69 5.86 -8.11
C ASN A 468 -34.46 6.78 -9.07
N PHE A 469 -34.60 6.41 -10.35
CA PHE A 469 -35.41 7.15 -11.31
C PHE A 469 -36.88 6.72 -11.23
N PHE A 470 -37.78 7.65 -11.04
CA PHE A 470 -39.20 7.38 -10.92
C PHE A 470 -39.95 7.84 -12.15
N LYS A 471 -40.95 7.03 -12.55
CA LYS A 471 -41.87 7.36 -13.63
C LYS A 471 -43.00 8.24 -13.10
N LYS A 472 -43.29 9.33 -13.84
CA LYS A 472 -44.48 10.16 -13.62
C LYS A 472 -45.48 9.86 -14.72
N ARG A 473 -46.75 9.63 -14.36
CA ARG A 473 -47.86 9.39 -15.31
C ARG A 473 -48.63 10.67 -15.49
N THR A 474 -48.80 11.09 -16.74
CA THR A 474 -49.63 12.22 -17.14
C THR A 474 -50.67 11.78 -18.17
N GLY A 475 -51.61 12.62 -18.53
CA GLY A 475 -52.61 12.30 -19.58
C GLY A 475 -51.98 12.02 -20.96
N SER A 476 -50.75 12.48 -21.20
CA SER A 476 -50.02 12.32 -22.46
C SER A 476 -48.99 11.15 -22.44
N GLY A 477 -48.84 10.42 -21.33
CA GLY A 477 -47.97 9.27 -21.29
C GLY A 477 -47.21 9.08 -19.97
N VAL A 478 -46.18 8.18 -19.99
CA VAL A 478 -45.29 7.90 -18.87
C VAL A 478 -43.94 8.55 -19.13
N TYR A 479 -43.52 9.44 -18.25
CA TYR A 479 -42.29 10.23 -18.36
C TYR A 479 -41.34 9.93 -17.24
N TYR A 480 -40.03 10.10 -17.53
CA TYR A 480 -38.98 10.25 -16.53
C TYR A 480 -38.61 11.72 -16.42
N GLU A 481 -38.40 12.16 -15.20
CA GLU A 481 -37.82 13.45 -14.88
C GLU A 481 -36.33 13.24 -14.70
N VAL A 482 -35.50 13.86 -15.53
CA VAL A 482 -34.04 13.67 -15.55
C VAL A 482 -33.33 15.01 -15.58
N TYR A 483 -32.15 15.04 -15.01
CA TYR A 483 -31.25 16.20 -14.94
C TYR A 483 -29.96 15.90 -15.69
N GLY A 484 -29.13 16.91 -15.96
CA GLY A 484 -27.81 16.77 -16.57
C GLY A 484 -27.77 16.51 -18.06
N ILE A 485 -28.93 16.40 -18.75
CA ILE A 485 -28.98 16.09 -20.16
C ILE A 485 -30.04 16.93 -20.90
N THR A 486 -29.82 17.19 -22.20
CA THR A 486 -30.80 17.78 -23.10
C THR A 486 -31.37 16.75 -24.07
N LEU A 487 -32.60 16.94 -24.52
CA LEU A 487 -33.24 16.07 -25.53
C LEU A 487 -32.43 15.99 -26.83
N GLY A 488 -31.77 17.08 -27.24
CA GLY A 488 -30.91 17.12 -28.41
C GLY A 488 -29.72 16.19 -28.28
N ARG A 489 -29.11 16.15 -27.10
CA ARG A 489 -27.92 15.32 -26.79
C ARG A 489 -28.28 13.83 -26.74
N LEU A 490 -29.43 13.44 -26.23
CA LEU A 490 -29.90 12.05 -26.27
C LEU A 490 -30.07 11.49 -27.69
N LYS A 491 -30.25 12.36 -28.70
CA LYS A 491 -30.39 11.96 -30.09
C LYS A 491 -29.06 11.83 -30.84
N GLN A 492 -27.99 12.36 -30.31
CA GLN A 492 -26.66 12.25 -30.91
C GLN A 492 -25.98 10.94 -30.51
N PRO A 493 -25.29 10.24 -31.42
CA PRO A 493 -24.48 9.12 -31.07
C PRO A 493 -23.33 9.63 -30.16
N VAL A 494 -23.14 9.01 -28.99
CA VAL A 494 -22.01 9.26 -28.15
C VAL A 494 -21.26 7.95 -28.05
N PHE A 495 -20.13 7.90 -28.70
CA PHE A 495 -19.19 6.81 -28.53
C PHE A 495 -18.47 7.01 -27.19
N VAL A 496 -18.11 5.91 -26.56
CA VAL A 496 -17.32 5.91 -25.33
C VAL A 496 -15.98 6.66 -25.53
N THR A 497 -15.56 6.86 -26.78
CA THR A 497 -14.38 7.65 -27.20
C THR A 497 -14.58 9.18 -27.15
N ASP A 498 -15.81 9.69 -27.16
CA ASP A 498 -16.09 11.12 -27.37
C ASP A 498 -16.36 11.91 -26.09
N ILE A 499 -15.98 11.38 -24.93
CA ILE A 499 -16.30 11.97 -23.60
C ILE A 499 -15.45 13.22 -23.27
N GLN A 500 -14.62 13.70 -24.20
CA GLN A 500 -13.69 14.82 -23.96
C GLN A 500 -14.34 16.20 -23.70
N GLU A 501 -15.64 16.41 -23.98
CA GLU A 501 -16.20 17.77 -23.97
C GLU A 501 -17.09 18.14 -22.77
N ILE A 502 -17.24 17.29 -21.76
CA ILE A 502 -18.28 17.50 -20.74
C ILE A 502 -17.77 18.11 -19.43
N GLU A 503 -16.47 18.11 -19.16
CA GLU A 503 -15.88 18.62 -17.90
C GLU A 503 -14.92 19.79 -18.10
N GLY A 504 -14.96 20.48 -19.24
CA GLY A 504 -14.06 21.61 -19.56
C GLY A 504 -14.52 22.99 -19.10
N GLU A 505 -15.61 23.13 -18.35
CA GLU A 505 -16.12 24.44 -17.89
C GLU A 505 -16.34 24.53 -16.38
N ALA A 506 -15.40 24.05 -15.58
CA ALA A 506 -15.36 24.41 -14.17
C ALA A 506 -13.91 24.46 -13.70
N ASP A 507 -13.47 25.66 -13.35
CA ASP A 507 -12.21 26.06 -12.66
C ASP A 507 -11.05 26.56 -13.54
N ASP A 508 -11.32 27.61 -14.32
CA ASP A 508 -10.28 28.56 -14.81
C ASP A 508 -10.18 29.83 -13.95
N ASP A 509 -10.57 29.76 -12.67
CA ASP A 509 -10.41 30.86 -11.73
C ASP A 509 -9.50 30.46 -10.56
N ASN A 510 -8.19 30.29 -10.83
CA ASN A 510 -7.12 30.47 -9.81
C ASN A 510 -5.70 30.40 -10.42
N GLU A 511 -5.46 31.10 -11.53
CA GLU A 511 -4.11 31.50 -11.95
C GLU A 511 -3.80 32.94 -11.56
N SER A 512 -3.83 33.24 -10.27
CA SER A 512 -3.18 34.44 -9.76
C SER A 512 -2.84 34.27 -8.29
N PHE A 513 -1.73 33.62 -8.02
CA PHE A 513 -0.92 33.79 -6.78
C PHE A 513 0.24 32.78 -6.83
N ILE A 514 1.28 33.07 -7.58
CA ILE A 514 2.69 32.81 -7.29
C ILE A 514 3.50 33.38 -8.48
N LYS A 515 3.65 34.68 -8.49
CA LYS A 515 4.87 35.35 -8.94
C LYS A 515 5.48 35.99 -7.70
N ASP A 516 6.79 35.90 -7.66
CA ASP A 516 7.76 36.48 -6.72
C ASP A 516 8.21 35.54 -5.59
N ASN A 517 9.35 34.93 -5.73
CA ASN A 517 10.69 35.37 -5.36
C ASN A 517 11.72 34.27 -5.57
N ASP A 518 12.79 34.67 -6.24
CA ASP A 518 14.12 34.12 -6.41
C ASP A 518 14.61 32.98 -5.50
#